data_1f5e37fb68bebfa4d84753258f181077
#
_entry.id   1f5e37fb68bebfa4d84753258f181077
#
_cell.length_a   1.000
_cell.length_b   1.000
_cell.length_c   1.000
_cell.angle_alpha   90.00
_cell.angle_beta   90.00
_cell.angle_gamma   90.00
#
_symmetry.space_group_name_H-M   'P 1'
#
loop_
_entity.id
_entity.type
_entity.pdbx_description
1 polymer ?
#
loop_
_entity_poly.entity_id
_entity_poly.type
_entity_poly.pdbx_seq_one_letter_code
_entity_poly.pdbx_strand_id
1 'polypeptide(L)'
;MSPKETNLEKPDIQPPEKSAAGAAAAIGAFGIWALFPIYFNQFGPGVSPWEILPHRMIWAGVFLIGFVVISNRLDRVRALIKRPRAMLALTASALAISGNWATFIWAVTHEEILQSSLGYYINPLLNVFLGYCFLGERLQPLQRLAVALAAGGVLISLIGYGEVPWLALMMAASFGLYGLIRKQVDIDSITGLMMETMLLMPIAAGWLAVMHWQDRAAFLHTGLPIDMLLIGAGFITLVPLILFAVAARRLRLATLGLLQYIAPTGHFLISVYMYGERFTTADAVTFVCIWTGLALYTTDMWLQHRKLFALK
;
A
#
# COMPACT_ATOMS: atom_id res chain seq x y z
N MET A 1 18.02 -44.01 26.82
CA MET A 1 17.02 -43.37 25.95
C MET A 1 16.65 -42.03 26.58
N SER A 2 17.25 -40.98 26.10
CA SER A 2 16.96 -39.60 26.56
C SER A 2 15.71 -39.07 25.84
N PRO A 3 14.78 -38.40 26.54
CA PRO A 3 13.61 -37.82 25.87
C PRO A 3 14.04 -36.67 24.95
N LYS A 4 13.64 -36.71 23.68
CA LYS A 4 13.74 -35.59 22.77
C LYS A 4 12.88 -34.43 23.31
N GLU A 5 13.57 -33.39 23.80
CA GLU A 5 12.92 -32.09 24.02
C GLU A 5 12.37 -31.60 22.68
N THR A 6 11.06 -31.64 22.56
CA THR A 6 10.31 -30.95 21.50
C THR A 6 10.49 -29.46 21.75
N ASN A 7 11.42 -28.84 21.02
CA ASN A 7 11.49 -27.38 20.88
C ASN A 7 10.18 -26.89 20.30
N LEU A 8 9.23 -26.56 21.16
CA LEU A 8 8.10 -25.72 20.80
C LEU A 8 8.66 -24.33 20.51
N GLU A 9 8.89 -24.04 19.21
CA GLU A 9 9.19 -22.68 18.74
C GLU A 9 8.21 -21.73 19.39
N LYS A 10 8.71 -20.85 20.27
CA LYS A 10 7.91 -19.79 20.87
C LYS A 10 7.33 -18.95 19.73
N PRO A 11 6.01 -18.68 19.72
CA PRO A 11 5.44 -17.80 18.73
C PRO A 11 6.19 -16.46 18.78
N ASP A 12 6.64 -15.96 17.63
CA ASP A 12 7.31 -14.67 17.46
C ASP A 12 6.30 -13.53 17.72
N ILE A 13 6.02 -13.33 19.03
CA ILE A 13 5.09 -12.30 19.51
C ILE A 13 5.92 -11.02 19.62
N GLN A 14 5.84 -10.14 18.61
CA GLN A 14 6.43 -8.82 18.68
C GLN A 14 5.95 -8.07 19.93
N PRO A 15 6.83 -7.28 20.60
CA PRO A 15 6.43 -6.52 21.78
C PRO A 15 5.21 -5.63 21.50
N PRO A 16 4.26 -5.53 22.45
CA PRO A 16 3.00 -4.81 22.28
C PRO A 16 3.14 -3.37 21.81
N GLU A 17 4.15 -2.67 22.30
CA GLU A 17 4.41 -1.27 21.96
C GLU A 17 4.78 -1.06 20.48
N LYS A 18 5.55 -1.99 19.90
CA LYS A 18 5.88 -1.96 18.46
C LYS A 18 4.65 -2.25 17.59
N SER A 19 3.76 -3.11 18.07
CA SER A 19 2.51 -3.45 17.38
C SER A 19 1.52 -2.27 17.34
N ALA A 20 1.32 -1.54 18.44
CA ALA A 20 0.42 -0.38 18.49
C ALA A 20 0.89 0.75 17.57
N ALA A 21 2.18 1.11 17.60
CA ALA A 21 2.75 2.12 16.72
C ALA A 21 2.71 1.68 15.24
N GLY A 22 2.86 0.37 14.97
CA GLY A 22 2.69 -0.19 13.63
C GLY A 22 1.25 -0.06 13.13
N ALA A 23 0.26 -0.39 13.98
CA ALA A 23 -1.15 -0.28 13.65
C ALA A 23 -1.56 1.18 13.40
N ALA A 24 -1.12 2.12 14.24
CA ALA A 24 -1.37 3.55 14.05
C ALA A 24 -0.79 4.05 12.71
N ALA A 25 0.43 3.62 12.36
CA ALA A 25 1.04 3.95 11.07
C ALA A 25 0.26 3.34 9.89
N ALA A 26 -0.22 2.10 10.00
CA ALA A 26 -1.04 1.47 8.96
C ALA A 26 -2.38 2.20 8.78
N ILE A 27 -3.09 2.50 9.88
CA ILE A 27 -4.35 3.24 9.84
C ILE A 27 -4.14 4.63 9.22
N GLY A 28 -3.07 5.33 9.60
CA GLY A 28 -2.71 6.62 9.01
C GLY A 28 -2.44 6.52 7.51
N ALA A 29 -1.64 5.53 7.07
CA ALA A 29 -1.32 5.31 5.67
C ALA A 29 -2.58 5.04 4.84
N PHE A 30 -3.38 4.07 5.25
CA PHE A 30 -4.57 3.65 4.51
C PHE A 30 -5.70 4.69 4.62
N GLY A 31 -5.78 5.44 5.73
CA GLY A 31 -6.70 6.57 5.87
C GLY A 31 -6.38 7.71 4.91
N ILE A 32 -5.10 8.05 4.71
CA ILE A 32 -4.68 9.04 3.71
C ILE A 32 -4.98 8.53 2.30
N TRP A 33 -4.67 7.26 2.00
CA TRP A 33 -5.01 6.68 0.69
C TRP A 33 -6.51 6.63 0.45
N ALA A 34 -7.32 6.42 1.49
CA ALA A 34 -8.78 6.49 1.40
C ALA A 34 -9.29 7.84 0.88
N LEU A 35 -8.57 8.94 1.13
CA LEU A 35 -8.92 10.30 0.70
C LEU A 35 -8.39 10.66 -0.71
N PHE A 36 -7.61 9.79 -1.35
CA PHE A 36 -7.04 10.05 -2.67
C PHE A 36 -8.07 10.44 -3.74
N PRO A 37 -9.26 9.83 -3.83
CA PRO A 37 -10.25 10.25 -4.82
C PRO A 37 -10.62 11.72 -4.72
N ILE A 38 -10.74 12.26 -3.50
CA ILE A 38 -11.04 13.69 -3.29
C ILE A 38 -9.92 14.56 -3.83
N TYR A 39 -8.66 14.18 -3.56
CA TYR A 39 -7.51 14.94 -4.03
C TYR A 39 -7.36 14.90 -5.55
N PHE A 40 -7.40 13.72 -6.14
CA PHE A 40 -7.19 13.56 -7.58
C PHE A 40 -8.33 14.11 -8.42
N ASN A 41 -9.55 14.18 -7.88
CA ASN A 41 -10.68 14.82 -8.56
C ASN A 41 -10.48 16.34 -8.74
N GLN A 42 -9.59 16.98 -7.95
CA GLN A 42 -9.31 18.42 -8.11
C GLN A 42 -8.54 18.75 -9.39
N PHE A 43 -7.86 17.78 -10.03
CA PHE A 43 -7.15 18.04 -11.27
C PHE A 43 -8.08 18.30 -12.47
N GLY A 44 -9.31 17.78 -12.43
CA GLY A 44 -10.24 17.85 -13.55
C GLY A 44 -9.76 17.09 -14.80
N PRO A 45 -10.52 17.18 -15.91
CA PRO A 45 -10.23 16.41 -17.13
C PRO A 45 -9.02 16.96 -17.94
N GLY A 46 -8.51 18.15 -17.58
CA GLY A 46 -7.43 18.81 -18.31
C GLY A 46 -6.01 18.30 -17.98
N VAL A 47 -5.86 17.51 -16.92
CA VAL A 47 -4.54 17.00 -16.48
C VAL A 47 -4.48 15.50 -16.69
N SER A 48 -3.54 15.05 -17.51
CA SER A 48 -3.36 13.62 -17.78
C SER A 48 -2.93 12.86 -16.53
N PRO A 49 -3.54 11.69 -16.21
CA PRO A 49 -3.01 10.79 -15.17
C PRO A 49 -1.54 10.41 -15.39
N TRP A 50 -1.09 10.32 -16.66
CA TRP A 50 0.30 10.07 -17.03
C TRP A 50 1.26 11.22 -16.73
N GLU A 51 0.74 12.42 -16.42
CA GLU A 51 1.51 13.55 -15.92
C GLU A 51 1.52 13.59 -14.39
N ILE A 52 0.38 13.28 -13.75
CA ILE A 52 0.28 13.26 -12.30
C ILE A 52 1.26 12.25 -11.69
N LEU A 53 1.39 11.07 -12.30
CA LEU A 53 2.25 10.00 -11.78
C LEU A 53 3.74 10.40 -11.66
N PRO A 54 4.41 10.91 -12.70
CA PRO A 54 5.81 11.33 -12.57
C PRO A 54 5.99 12.54 -11.65
N HIS A 55 5.03 13.49 -11.60
CA HIS A 55 5.07 14.58 -10.62
C HIS A 55 5.03 14.06 -9.19
N ARG A 56 4.20 13.05 -8.88
CA ARG A 56 4.18 12.39 -7.56
C ARG A 56 5.56 11.83 -7.19
N MET A 57 6.27 11.21 -8.16
CA MET A 57 7.59 10.63 -7.93
C MET A 57 8.65 11.72 -7.71
N ILE A 58 8.68 12.73 -8.57
CA ILE A 58 9.68 13.81 -8.52
C ILE A 58 9.53 14.63 -7.25
N TRP A 59 8.32 15.13 -6.96
CA TRP A 59 8.11 15.96 -5.79
C TRP A 59 8.25 15.19 -4.47
N ALA A 60 7.83 13.91 -4.42
CA ALA A 60 8.16 13.05 -3.28
C ALA A 60 9.67 12.92 -3.08
N GLY A 61 10.43 12.77 -4.17
CA GLY A 61 11.90 12.74 -4.14
C GLY A 61 12.50 14.05 -3.63
N VAL A 62 12.04 15.20 -4.14
CA VAL A 62 12.50 16.52 -3.70
C VAL A 62 12.26 16.72 -2.19
N PHE A 63 11.05 16.43 -1.70
CA PHE A 63 10.73 16.54 -0.27
C PHE A 63 11.57 15.58 0.55
N LEU A 64 11.80 14.37 0.06
CA LEU A 64 12.57 13.35 0.78
C LEU A 64 14.05 13.66 0.81
N ILE A 65 14.63 14.21 -0.27
CA ILE A 65 16.00 14.75 -0.29
C ILE A 65 16.13 15.83 0.77
N GLY A 66 15.23 16.82 0.75
CA GLY A 66 15.22 17.90 1.75
C GLY A 66 15.18 17.36 3.18
N PHE A 67 14.30 16.39 3.45
CA PHE A 67 14.18 15.75 4.76
C PHE A 67 15.46 15.01 5.17
N VAL A 68 16.07 14.24 4.26
CA VAL A 68 17.29 13.46 4.52
C VAL A 68 18.48 14.38 4.80
N VAL A 69 18.60 15.51 4.07
CA VAL A 69 19.65 16.53 4.29
C VAL A 69 19.47 17.19 5.64
N ILE A 70 18.28 17.71 5.94
CA ILE A 70 17.97 18.40 7.21
C ILE A 70 18.16 17.45 8.41
N SER A 71 17.80 16.16 8.26
CA SER A 71 17.93 15.17 9.34
C SER A 71 19.33 14.57 9.48
N ASN A 72 20.33 15.04 8.73
CA ASN A 72 21.70 14.51 8.71
C ASN A 72 21.77 12.98 8.47
N ARG A 73 20.94 12.45 7.56
CA ARG A 73 20.87 11.01 7.24
C ARG A 73 21.64 10.60 6.00
N LEU A 74 22.39 11.50 5.38
CA LEU A 74 23.16 11.23 4.16
C LEU A 74 24.14 10.07 4.30
N ASP A 75 24.74 9.90 5.47
CA ASP A 75 25.67 8.78 5.72
C ASP A 75 24.98 7.43 5.68
N ARG A 76 23.72 7.35 6.10
CA ARG A 76 22.90 6.12 5.97
C ARG A 76 22.64 5.78 4.51
N VAL A 77 22.32 6.79 3.70
CA VAL A 77 22.12 6.64 2.25
C VAL A 77 23.41 6.17 1.58
N ARG A 78 24.56 6.82 1.89
CA ARG A 78 25.88 6.41 1.36
C ARG A 78 26.28 5.01 1.76
N ALA A 79 26.03 4.62 3.01
CA ALA A 79 26.27 3.27 3.49
C ALA A 79 25.40 2.22 2.79
N LEU A 80 24.15 2.58 2.45
CA LEU A 80 23.22 1.70 1.75
C LEU A 80 23.65 1.42 0.31
N ILE A 81 24.14 2.43 -0.41
CA ILE A 81 24.62 2.28 -1.80
C ILE A 81 25.76 1.23 -1.89
N LYS A 82 26.54 1.06 -0.81
CA LYS A 82 27.61 0.06 -0.73
C LYS A 82 27.10 -1.37 -0.45
N ARG A 83 25.79 -1.57 -0.27
CA ARG A 83 25.16 -2.87 0.03
C ARG A 83 24.43 -3.41 -1.21
N PRO A 84 25.09 -4.13 -2.13
CA PRO A 84 24.51 -4.50 -3.43
C PRO A 84 23.24 -5.34 -3.31
N ARG A 85 23.16 -6.26 -2.35
CA ARG A 85 21.95 -7.08 -2.11
C ARG A 85 20.77 -6.22 -1.68
N ALA A 86 20.99 -5.23 -0.84
CA ALA A 86 19.94 -4.31 -0.39
C ALA A 86 19.50 -3.40 -1.54
N MET A 87 20.43 -2.91 -2.36
CA MET A 87 20.13 -2.13 -3.56
C MET A 87 19.31 -2.92 -4.57
N LEU A 88 19.65 -4.20 -4.82
CA LEU A 88 18.86 -5.07 -5.69
C LEU A 88 17.42 -5.24 -5.18
N ALA A 89 17.25 -5.49 -3.88
CA ALA A 89 15.95 -5.63 -3.27
C ALA A 89 15.13 -4.33 -3.35
N LEU A 90 15.76 -3.16 -3.12
CA LEU A 90 15.08 -1.87 -3.27
C LEU A 90 14.75 -1.54 -4.73
N THR A 91 15.59 -1.96 -5.68
CA THR A 91 15.28 -1.84 -7.11
C THR A 91 14.05 -2.69 -7.47
N ALA A 92 14.00 -3.94 -6.99
CA ALA A 92 12.83 -4.79 -7.18
C ALA A 92 11.57 -4.21 -6.52
N SER A 93 11.71 -3.62 -5.34
CA SER A 93 10.64 -2.91 -4.62
C SER A 93 10.15 -1.69 -5.39
N ALA A 94 11.07 -0.86 -5.92
CA ALA A 94 10.75 0.31 -6.73
C ALA A 94 10.03 -0.08 -8.03
N LEU A 95 10.48 -1.13 -8.71
CA LEU A 95 9.83 -1.67 -9.90
C LEU A 95 8.43 -2.22 -9.59
N ALA A 96 8.27 -2.93 -8.46
CA ALA A 96 6.98 -3.46 -8.05
C ALA A 96 5.96 -2.34 -7.80
N ILE A 97 6.32 -1.30 -7.03
CA ILE A 97 5.42 -0.18 -6.74
C ILE A 97 5.15 0.69 -7.98
N SER A 98 6.14 0.93 -8.84
CA SER A 98 5.94 1.68 -10.08
C SER A 98 5.09 0.90 -11.08
N GLY A 99 5.28 -0.41 -11.19
CA GLY A 99 4.43 -1.30 -11.98
C GLY A 99 2.98 -1.29 -11.49
N ASN A 100 2.76 -1.30 -10.17
CA ASN A 100 1.44 -1.15 -9.57
C ASN A 100 0.77 0.16 -10.03
N TRP A 101 1.45 1.28 -9.91
CA TRP A 101 0.93 2.59 -10.29
C TRP A 101 0.69 2.70 -11.80
N ALA A 102 1.59 2.18 -12.62
CA ALA A 102 1.42 2.16 -14.07
C ALA A 102 0.20 1.32 -14.48
N THR A 103 0.00 0.14 -13.87
CA THR A 103 -1.18 -0.71 -14.11
C THR A 103 -2.47 0.01 -13.69
N PHE A 104 -2.46 0.70 -12.55
CA PHE A 104 -3.60 1.51 -12.11
C PHE A 104 -3.94 2.61 -13.11
N ILE A 105 -2.94 3.38 -13.54
CA ILE A 105 -3.12 4.46 -14.52
C ILE A 105 -3.64 3.91 -15.84
N TRP A 106 -3.06 2.80 -16.30
CA TRP A 106 -3.53 2.14 -17.52
C TRP A 106 -5.00 1.72 -17.42
N ALA A 107 -5.38 1.09 -16.30
CA ALA A 107 -6.76 0.67 -16.06
C ALA A 107 -7.73 1.86 -16.09
N VAL A 108 -7.38 2.96 -15.42
CA VAL A 108 -8.22 4.18 -15.40
C VAL A 108 -8.36 4.81 -16.79
N THR A 109 -7.26 4.86 -17.58
CA THR A 109 -7.28 5.49 -18.92
C THR A 109 -7.93 4.62 -20.00
N HIS A 110 -8.15 3.32 -19.73
CA HIS A 110 -8.84 2.39 -20.62
C HIS A 110 -10.23 1.98 -20.12
N GLU A 111 -10.79 2.75 -19.19
CA GLU A 111 -12.12 2.53 -18.62
C GLU A 111 -12.28 1.19 -17.84
N GLU A 112 -11.15 0.57 -17.43
CA GLU A 112 -11.10 -0.67 -16.66
C GLU A 112 -11.11 -0.41 -15.13
N ILE A 113 -11.90 0.58 -14.71
CA ILE A 113 -11.93 1.04 -13.31
C ILE A 113 -12.40 -0.08 -12.37
N LEU A 114 -13.32 -0.92 -12.82
CA LEU A 114 -13.82 -2.05 -12.03
C LEU A 114 -12.70 -3.03 -11.70
N GLN A 115 -11.81 -3.36 -12.66
CA GLN A 115 -10.65 -4.23 -12.40
C GLN A 115 -9.68 -3.58 -11.39
N SER A 116 -9.46 -2.26 -11.46
CA SER A 116 -8.61 -1.59 -10.48
C SER A 116 -9.19 -1.68 -9.06
N SER A 117 -10.50 -1.54 -8.92
CA SER A 117 -11.20 -1.69 -7.64
C SER A 117 -11.09 -3.11 -7.08
N LEU A 118 -11.26 -4.14 -7.93
CA LEU A 118 -11.06 -5.55 -7.54
C LEU A 118 -9.63 -5.81 -7.05
N GLY A 119 -8.62 -5.15 -7.64
CA GLY A 119 -7.23 -5.23 -7.19
C GLY A 119 -7.06 -4.80 -5.73
N TYR A 120 -7.75 -3.76 -5.31
CA TYR A 120 -7.72 -3.31 -3.91
C TYR A 120 -8.41 -4.30 -2.95
N TYR A 121 -9.40 -5.07 -3.40
CA TYR A 121 -10.02 -6.11 -2.57
C TYR A 121 -9.18 -7.39 -2.50
N ILE A 122 -8.50 -7.76 -3.58
CA ILE A 122 -7.65 -8.96 -3.64
C ILE A 122 -6.36 -8.78 -2.84
N ASN A 123 -5.78 -7.59 -2.85
CA ASN A 123 -4.46 -7.30 -2.29
C ASN A 123 -4.33 -7.66 -0.78
N PRO A 124 -5.29 -7.35 0.10
CA PRO A 124 -5.23 -7.77 1.50
C PRO A 124 -5.11 -9.29 1.69
N LEU A 125 -5.86 -10.05 0.89
CA LEU A 125 -5.82 -11.51 0.94
C LEU A 125 -4.48 -12.05 0.43
N LEU A 126 -3.93 -11.42 -0.61
CA LEU A 126 -2.62 -11.76 -1.12
C LEU A 126 -1.53 -11.48 -0.08
N ASN A 127 -1.60 -10.39 0.67
CA ASN A 127 -0.69 -10.10 1.77
C ASN A 127 -0.74 -11.18 2.86
N VAL A 128 -1.92 -11.67 3.20
CA VAL A 128 -2.09 -12.82 4.12
C VAL A 128 -1.42 -14.07 3.55
N PHE A 129 -1.65 -14.37 2.28
CA PHE A 129 -1.05 -15.51 1.60
C PHE A 129 0.48 -15.41 1.54
N LEU A 130 1.03 -14.26 1.16
CA LEU A 130 2.47 -14.01 1.15
C LEU A 130 3.10 -14.12 2.54
N GLY A 131 2.42 -13.59 3.57
CA GLY A 131 2.84 -13.74 4.97
C GLY A 131 2.92 -15.20 5.40
N TYR A 132 1.95 -16.01 5.01
CA TYR A 132 1.94 -17.44 5.28
C TYR A 132 3.07 -18.17 4.53
N CYS A 133 3.21 -17.95 3.22
CA CYS A 133 4.15 -18.68 2.37
C CYS A 133 5.62 -18.30 2.60
N PHE A 134 5.92 -17.00 2.73
CA PHE A 134 7.29 -16.50 2.72
C PHE A 134 7.81 -16.06 4.09
N LEU A 135 6.93 -15.77 5.05
CA LEU A 135 7.31 -15.29 6.37
C LEU A 135 6.95 -16.28 7.49
N GLY A 136 6.36 -17.44 7.15
CA GLY A 136 5.94 -18.43 8.13
C GLY A 136 4.83 -17.94 9.07
N GLU A 137 4.10 -16.88 8.72
CA GLU A 137 3.04 -16.35 9.55
C GLU A 137 1.90 -17.36 9.69
N ARG A 138 1.50 -17.68 10.90
CA ARG A 138 0.40 -18.61 11.18
C ARG A 138 -0.79 -17.84 11.74
N LEU A 139 -1.96 -18.11 11.17
CA LEU A 139 -3.21 -17.50 11.59
C LEU A 139 -3.84 -18.33 12.72
N GLN A 140 -4.34 -17.65 13.74
CA GLN A 140 -5.18 -18.26 14.78
C GLN A 140 -6.55 -18.68 14.20
N PRO A 141 -7.28 -19.58 14.86
CA PRO A 141 -8.57 -20.04 14.33
C PRO A 141 -9.55 -18.91 13.98
N LEU A 142 -9.69 -17.92 14.87
CA LEU A 142 -10.57 -16.77 14.63
C LEU A 142 -10.07 -15.88 13.48
N GLN A 143 -8.75 -15.73 13.35
CA GLN A 143 -8.14 -15.01 12.23
C GLN A 143 -8.36 -15.74 10.89
N ARG A 144 -8.33 -17.08 10.90
CA ARG A 144 -8.66 -17.90 9.71
C ARG A 144 -10.10 -17.69 9.27
N LEU A 145 -11.05 -17.66 10.23
CA LEU A 145 -12.44 -17.36 9.94
C LEU A 145 -12.61 -15.94 9.37
N ALA A 146 -11.92 -14.95 9.93
CA ALA A 146 -11.93 -13.58 9.45
C ALA A 146 -11.45 -13.47 7.99
N VAL A 147 -10.35 -14.14 7.68
CA VAL A 147 -9.79 -14.18 6.29
C VAL A 147 -10.73 -14.94 5.35
N ALA A 148 -11.35 -16.05 5.79
CA ALA A 148 -12.31 -16.78 4.99
C ALA A 148 -13.56 -15.97 4.66
N LEU A 149 -14.06 -15.16 5.60
CA LEU A 149 -15.18 -14.25 5.37
C LEU A 149 -14.79 -13.15 4.35
N ALA A 150 -13.64 -12.52 4.51
CA ALA A 150 -13.14 -11.52 3.56
C ALA A 150 -12.97 -12.14 2.16
N ALA A 151 -12.39 -13.35 2.07
CA ALA A 151 -12.23 -14.07 0.82
C ALA A 151 -13.58 -14.41 0.17
N GLY A 152 -14.59 -14.80 0.96
CA GLY A 152 -15.95 -15.02 0.48
C GLY A 152 -16.56 -13.77 -0.16
N GLY A 153 -16.41 -12.61 0.51
CA GLY A 153 -16.85 -11.32 -0.04
C GLY A 153 -16.15 -10.97 -1.36
N VAL A 154 -14.83 -11.14 -1.41
CA VAL A 154 -14.05 -10.88 -2.65
C VAL A 154 -14.46 -11.85 -3.78
N LEU A 155 -14.70 -13.12 -3.46
CA LEU A 155 -15.17 -14.09 -4.45
C LEU A 155 -16.52 -13.72 -5.04
N ILE A 156 -17.45 -13.17 -4.25
CA ILE A 156 -18.75 -12.69 -4.76
C ILE A 156 -18.52 -11.59 -5.78
N SER A 157 -17.65 -10.62 -5.51
CA SER A 157 -17.30 -9.56 -6.46
C SER A 157 -16.63 -10.11 -7.72
N LEU A 158 -15.73 -11.10 -7.60
CA LEU A 158 -15.04 -11.73 -8.72
C LEU A 158 -16.02 -12.53 -9.62
N ILE A 159 -16.94 -13.28 -9.03
CA ILE A 159 -17.96 -14.02 -9.78
C ILE A 159 -18.88 -13.05 -10.52
N GLY A 160 -19.25 -11.94 -9.88
CA GLY A 160 -20.05 -10.91 -10.50
C GLY A 160 -19.38 -10.20 -11.68
N TYR A 161 -18.03 -10.17 -11.69
CA TYR A 161 -17.25 -9.63 -12.80
C TYR A 161 -17.29 -10.52 -14.05
N GLY A 162 -17.34 -11.83 -13.89
CA GLY A 162 -17.56 -12.81 -14.96
C GLY A 162 -16.35 -13.21 -15.78
N GLU A 163 -15.22 -12.53 -15.65
CA GLU A 163 -13.97 -12.80 -16.38
C GLU A 163 -12.78 -12.82 -15.41
N VAL A 164 -11.61 -13.30 -15.89
CA VAL A 164 -10.38 -13.26 -15.08
C VAL A 164 -9.85 -11.81 -15.04
N PRO A 165 -9.85 -11.15 -13.88
CA PRO A 165 -9.45 -9.75 -13.78
C PRO A 165 -7.92 -9.60 -13.72
N TRP A 166 -7.25 -9.74 -14.85
CA TRP A 166 -5.78 -9.75 -14.93
C TRP A 166 -5.13 -8.49 -14.37
N LEU A 167 -5.73 -7.31 -14.60
CA LEU A 167 -5.21 -6.04 -14.07
C LEU A 167 -5.31 -6.01 -12.55
N ALA A 168 -6.42 -6.49 -11.98
CA ALA A 168 -6.59 -6.62 -10.54
C ALA A 168 -5.53 -7.55 -9.92
N LEU A 169 -5.28 -8.68 -10.55
CA LEU A 169 -4.25 -9.63 -10.11
C LEU A 169 -2.84 -9.02 -10.20
N MET A 170 -2.52 -8.30 -11.29
CA MET A 170 -1.25 -7.59 -11.44
C MET A 170 -1.06 -6.51 -10.37
N MET A 171 -2.11 -5.72 -10.09
CA MET A 171 -2.08 -4.70 -9.04
C MET A 171 -1.89 -5.33 -7.67
N ALA A 172 -2.63 -6.38 -7.36
CA ALA A 172 -2.49 -7.08 -6.08
C ALA A 172 -1.10 -7.71 -5.94
N ALA A 173 -0.61 -8.40 -6.97
CA ALA A 173 0.70 -9.06 -6.96
C ALA A 173 1.84 -8.05 -6.79
N SER A 174 1.83 -6.95 -7.54
CA SER A 174 2.88 -5.93 -7.51
C SER A 174 2.93 -5.22 -6.15
N PHE A 175 1.79 -4.85 -5.58
CA PHE A 175 1.75 -4.20 -4.26
C PHE A 175 2.07 -5.19 -3.12
N GLY A 176 1.58 -6.42 -3.20
CA GLY A 176 1.92 -7.47 -2.23
C GLY A 176 3.41 -7.78 -2.23
N LEU A 177 4.04 -7.87 -3.42
CA LEU A 177 5.48 -8.04 -3.55
C LEU A 177 6.26 -6.86 -2.97
N TYR A 178 5.81 -5.61 -3.24
CA TYR A 178 6.36 -4.42 -2.60
C TYR A 178 6.33 -4.54 -1.08
N GLY A 179 5.19 -4.87 -0.48
CA GLY A 179 5.03 -5.03 0.96
C GLY A 179 5.94 -6.13 1.54
N LEU A 180 6.04 -7.27 0.86
CA LEU A 180 6.90 -8.38 1.25
C LEU A 180 8.39 -7.99 1.25
N ILE A 181 8.86 -7.35 0.19
CA ILE A 181 10.25 -6.88 0.08
C ILE A 181 10.55 -5.86 1.17
N ARG A 182 9.68 -4.88 1.37
CA ARG A 182 9.83 -3.85 2.41
C ARG A 182 9.88 -4.41 3.83
N LYS A 183 9.22 -5.54 4.06
CA LYS A 183 9.25 -6.25 5.33
C LYS A 183 10.57 -7.01 5.54
N GLN A 184 11.11 -7.63 4.50
CA GLN A 184 12.31 -8.47 4.57
C GLN A 184 13.63 -7.68 4.56
N VAL A 185 13.63 -6.50 3.92
CA VAL A 185 14.84 -5.68 3.83
C VAL A 185 15.10 -4.95 5.14
N ASP A 186 16.27 -5.22 5.75
CA ASP A 186 16.70 -4.53 6.98
C ASP A 186 17.30 -3.15 6.68
N ILE A 187 16.41 -2.22 6.32
CA ILE A 187 16.72 -0.82 6.04
C ILE A 187 15.62 0.03 6.66
N ASP A 188 16.00 1.16 7.25
CA ASP A 188 14.98 2.08 7.80
C ASP A 188 14.05 2.62 6.71
N SER A 189 12.80 2.90 7.09
CA SER A 189 11.73 3.23 6.14
C SER A 189 12.06 4.44 5.26
N ILE A 190 12.70 5.46 5.82
CA ILE A 190 13.01 6.71 5.12
C ILE A 190 14.16 6.52 4.13
N THR A 191 15.26 5.89 4.57
CA THR A 191 16.43 5.63 3.71
C THR A 191 16.05 4.69 2.56
N GLY A 192 15.24 3.66 2.82
CA GLY A 192 14.77 2.76 1.78
C GLY A 192 13.87 3.47 0.76
N LEU A 193 12.90 4.26 1.23
CA LEU A 193 12.02 5.03 0.34
C LEU A 193 12.80 6.07 -0.48
N MET A 194 13.81 6.71 0.13
CA MET A 194 14.71 7.61 -0.58
C MET A 194 15.38 6.92 -1.76
N MET A 195 15.92 5.71 -1.57
CA MET A 195 16.57 4.96 -2.65
C MET A 195 15.59 4.54 -3.73
N GLU A 196 14.41 4.03 -3.36
CA GLU A 196 13.34 3.67 -4.31
C GLU A 196 12.95 4.88 -5.18
N THR A 197 12.74 6.03 -4.55
CA THR A 197 12.37 7.26 -5.24
C THR A 197 13.50 7.76 -6.16
N MET A 198 14.75 7.72 -5.71
CA MET A 198 15.92 8.12 -6.52
C MET A 198 16.09 7.23 -7.75
N LEU A 199 15.79 5.94 -7.66
CA LEU A 199 15.84 5.02 -8.79
C LEU A 199 14.76 5.34 -9.85
N LEU A 200 13.60 5.84 -9.44
CA LEU A 200 12.48 6.17 -10.32
C LEU A 200 12.53 7.59 -10.89
N MET A 201 13.15 8.53 -10.17
CA MET A 201 13.20 9.95 -10.57
C MET A 201 13.74 10.19 -11.99
N PRO A 202 14.81 9.54 -12.46
CA PRO A 202 15.31 9.77 -13.82
C PRO A 202 14.29 9.39 -14.90
N ILE A 203 13.55 8.29 -14.67
CA ILE A 203 12.49 7.83 -15.58
C ILE A 203 11.35 8.83 -15.59
N ALA A 204 10.91 9.27 -14.41
CA ALA A 204 9.84 10.24 -14.24
C ALA A 204 10.22 11.60 -14.88
N ALA A 205 11.45 12.06 -14.66
CA ALA A 205 11.94 13.30 -15.26
C ALA A 205 12.04 13.22 -16.80
N GLY A 206 12.53 12.10 -17.32
CA GLY A 206 12.56 11.86 -18.77
C GLY A 206 11.17 11.87 -19.39
N TRP A 207 10.18 11.24 -18.72
CA TRP A 207 8.80 11.26 -19.18
C TRP A 207 8.20 12.68 -19.20
N LEU A 208 8.39 13.47 -18.14
CA LEU A 208 7.91 14.86 -18.09
C LEU A 208 8.60 15.73 -19.13
N ALA A 209 9.89 15.53 -19.37
CA ALA A 209 10.61 16.24 -20.44
C ALA A 209 10.01 15.96 -21.84
N VAL A 210 9.65 14.69 -22.10
CA VAL A 210 8.97 14.31 -23.35
C VAL A 210 7.58 14.95 -23.45
N MET A 211 6.79 14.93 -22.35
CA MET A 211 5.47 15.57 -22.35
C MET A 211 5.56 17.08 -22.58
N HIS A 212 6.53 17.73 -21.94
CA HIS A 212 6.78 19.16 -22.14
C HIS A 212 7.19 19.48 -23.58
N TRP A 213 8.09 18.68 -24.16
CA TRP A 213 8.51 18.85 -25.56
C TRP A 213 7.38 18.64 -26.57
N GLN A 214 6.38 17.83 -26.22
CA GLN A 214 5.19 17.59 -27.04
C GLN A 214 4.04 18.58 -26.79
N ASP A 215 4.27 19.64 -26.00
CA ASP A 215 3.24 20.62 -25.57
C ASP A 215 2.00 19.96 -24.94
N ARG A 216 2.20 18.84 -24.22
CA ARG A 216 1.13 18.08 -23.53
C ARG A 216 1.16 18.25 -22.02
N ALA A 217 2.14 18.96 -21.47
CA ALA A 217 2.29 19.19 -20.05
C ALA A 217 1.31 20.25 -19.56
N ALA A 218 0.55 19.98 -18.51
CA ALA A 218 -0.26 20.95 -17.81
C ALA A 218 0.54 21.81 -16.83
N PHE A 219 1.63 21.26 -16.28
CA PHE A 219 2.52 21.97 -15.35
C PHE A 219 3.13 23.20 -15.98
N LEU A 220 3.00 24.35 -15.31
CA LEU A 220 3.40 25.70 -15.78
C LEU A 220 2.59 26.25 -16.97
N HIS A 221 1.59 25.54 -17.47
CA HIS A 221 0.78 25.96 -18.61
C HIS A 221 -0.71 26.16 -18.27
N THR A 222 -1.22 25.45 -17.23
CA THR A 222 -2.65 25.49 -16.87
C THR A 222 -2.95 26.48 -15.77
N GLY A 223 -1.94 26.90 -15.00
CA GLY A 223 -2.04 27.91 -13.95
C GLY A 223 -1.66 27.41 -12.55
N LEU A 224 -1.40 28.35 -11.67
CA LEU A 224 -0.86 28.12 -10.33
C LEU A 224 -1.64 27.10 -9.48
N PRO A 225 -2.98 27.01 -9.50
CA PRO A 225 -3.68 25.98 -8.71
C PRO A 225 -3.31 24.56 -9.13
N ILE A 226 -3.21 24.26 -10.42
CA ILE A 226 -2.82 22.95 -10.93
C ILE A 226 -1.34 22.65 -10.60
N ASP A 227 -0.46 23.64 -10.72
CA ASP A 227 0.95 23.48 -10.35
C ASP A 227 1.10 23.12 -8.87
N MET A 228 0.36 23.81 -7.98
CA MET A 228 0.36 23.50 -6.56
C MET A 228 -0.20 22.10 -6.26
N LEU A 229 -1.24 21.67 -6.98
CA LEU A 229 -1.75 20.30 -6.87
C LEU A 229 -0.70 19.28 -7.35
N LEU A 230 -0.01 19.51 -8.46
CA LEU A 230 1.05 18.61 -8.95
C LEU A 230 2.22 18.51 -7.96
N ILE A 231 2.64 19.63 -7.37
CA ILE A 231 3.66 19.67 -6.31
C ILE A 231 3.16 18.93 -5.06
N GLY A 232 1.95 19.24 -4.61
CA GLY A 232 1.31 18.63 -3.43
C GLY A 232 1.10 17.12 -3.59
N ALA A 233 0.94 16.62 -4.82
CA ALA A 233 0.83 15.20 -5.11
C ALA A 233 2.05 14.39 -4.64
N GLY A 234 3.25 15.00 -4.65
CA GLY A 234 4.44 14.40 -4.06
C GLY A 234 4.33 14.24 -2.55
N PHE A 235 3.87 15.26 -1.85
CA PHE A 235 3.73 15.22 -0.39
C PHE A 235 2.67 14.21 0.06
N ILE A 236 1.50 14.24 -0.58
CA ILE A 236 0.39 13.32 -0.26
C ILE A 236 0.73 11.87 -0.61
N THR A 237 1.66 11.64 -1.52
CA THR A 237 2.21 10.31 -1.83
C THR A 237 3.26 9.88 -0.81
N LEU A 238 4.16 10.78 -0.42
CA LEU A 238 5.28 10.50 0.46
C LEU A 238 4.84 10.08 1.87
N VAL A 239 3.91 10.81 2.46
CA VAL A 239 3.48 10.59 3.85
C VAL A 239 2.92 9.17 4.06
N PRO A 240 1.92 8.70 3.29
CA PRO A 240 1.40 7.35 3.49
C PRO A 240 2.40 6.26 3.13
N LEU A 241 3.33 6.47 2.18
CA LEU A 241 4.39 5.51 1.89
C LEU A 241 5.39 5.35 3.05
N ILE A 242 5.75 6.44 3.73
CA ILE A 242 6.57 6.38 4.95
C ILE A 242 5.82 5.61 6.05
N LEU A 243 4.56 5.95 6.28
CA LEU A 243 3.72 5.29 7.28
C LEU A 243 3.54 3.80 6.97
N PHE A 244 3.28 3.46 5.70
CA PHE A 244 3.20 2.06 5.25
C PHE A 244 4.50 1.31 5.48
N ALA A 245 5.65 1.89 5.11
CA ALA A 245 6.95 1.27 5.30
C ALA A 245 7.29 1.09 6.80
N VAL A 246 6.85 2.00 7.67
CA VAL A 246 6.94 1.84 9.13
C VAL A 246 6.04 0.70 9.61
N ALA A 247 4.81 0.62 9.12
CA ALA A 247 3.83 -0.40 9.47
C ALA A 247 4.30 -1.79 9.01
N ALA A 248 4.75 -1.94 7.77
CA ALA A 248 5.23 -3.19 7.19
C ALA A 248 6.37 -3.82 8.00
N ARG A 249 7.26 -2.99 8.56
CA ARG A 249 8.36 -3.47 9.42
C ARG A 249 7.92 -3.85 10.85
N ARG A 250 6.78 -3.35 11.32
CA ARG A 250 6.31 -3.52 12.70
C ARG A 250 5.17 -4.49 12.87
N LEU A 251 4.41 -4.71 11.80
CA LEU A 251 3.25 -5.60 11.80
C LEU A 251 3.53 -6.90 11.04
N ARG A 252 2.75 -7.92 11.34
CA ARG A 252 2.64 -9.10 10.49
C ARG A 252 2.02 -8.68 9.15
N LEU A 253 2.44 -9.33 8.06
CA LEU A 253 1.93 -9.00 6.73
C LEU A 253 0.42 -9.27 6.61
N ALA A 254 -0.07 -10.31 7.30
CA ALA A 254 -1.49 -10.58 7.43
C ALA A 254 -2.27 -9.45 8.12
N THR A 255 -1.74 -8.88 9.21
CA THR A 255 -2.36 -7.73 9.91
C THR A 255 -2.36 -6.48 9.03
N LEU A 256 -1.23 -6.21 8.38
CA LEU A 256 -1.07 -5.08 7.46
C LEU A 256 -2.07 -5.19 6.30
N GLY A 257 -2.21 -6.41 5.72
CA GLY A 257 -3.16 -6.68 4.66
C GLY A 257 -4.60 -6.40 5.07
N LEU A 258 -5.04 -6.89 6.24
CA LEU A 258 -6.42 -6.64 6.67
C LEU A 258 -6.70 -5.17 6.99
N LEU A 259 -5.75 -4.44 7.60
CA LEU A 259 -5.89 -3.00 7.79
C LEU A 259 -5.97 -2.22 6.46
N GLN A 260 -5.44 -2.77 5.39
CA GLN A 260 -5.51 -2.18 4.06
C GLN A 260 -6.95 -2.00 3.54
N TYR A 261 -7.93 -2.79 4.02
CA TYR A 261 -9.34 -2.60 3.65
C TYR A 261 -9.92 -1.23 4.04
N ILE A 262 -9.24 -0.46 4.90
CA ILE A 262 -9.59 0.94 5.21
C ILE A 262 -9.61 1.78 3.92
N ALA A 263 -8.64 1.61 3.04
CA ALA A 263 -8.54 2.41 1.82
C ALA A 263 -9.72 2.17 0.84
N PRO A 264 -10.01 0.93 0.39
CA PRO A 264 -11.16 0.70 -0.49
C PRO A 264 -12.51 1.02 0.18
N THR A 265 -12.59 0.89 1.50
CA THR A 265 -13.80 1.32 2.22
C THR A 265 -13.99 2.84 2.13
N GLY A 266 -12.93 3.62 2.34
CA GLY A 266 -12.99 5.06 2.20
C GLY A 266 -13.30 5.47 0.76
N HIS A 267 -12.70 4.84 -0.25
CA HIS A 267 -13.03 5.06 -1.65
C HIS A 267 -14.51 4.82 -1.92
N PHE A 268 -15.05 3.70 -1.43
CA PHE A 268 -16.46 3.38 -1.56
C PHE A 268 -17.37 4.44 -0.92
N LEU A 269 -17.09 4.83 0.32
CA LEU A 269 -17.90 5.85 1.01
C LEU A 269 -17.87 7.18 0.25
N ILE A 270 -16.72 7.58 -0.28
CA ILE A 270 -16.56 8.79 -1.09
C ILE A 270 -17.35 8.67 -2.39
N SER A 271 -17.23 7.54 -3.12
CA SER A 271 -17.94 7.29 -4.37
C SER A 271 -19.45 7.38 -4.19
N VAL A 272 -20.00 6.72 -3.16
CA VAL A 272 -21.45 6.70 -2.93
C VAL A 272 -21.97 8.04 -2.41
N TYR A 273 -21.34 8.60 -1.36
CA TYR A 273 -21.89 9.78 -0.68
C TYR A 273 -21.49 11.11 -1.32
N MET A 274 -20.32 11.19 -1.96
CA MET A 274 -19.87 12.45 -2.59
C MET A 274 -20.13 12.49 -4.09
N TYR A 275 -19.98 11.33 -4.78
CA TYR A 275 -20.12 11.28 -6.24
C TYR A 275 -21.42 10.63 -6.70
N GLY A 276 -22.26 10.12 -5.79
CA GLY A 276 -23.58 9.58 -6.11
C GLY A 276 -23.53 8.28 -6.92
N GLU A 277 -22.43 7.51 -6.85
CA GLU A 277 -22.32 6.23 -7.54
C GLU A 277 -23.35 5.22 -7.01
N ARG A 278 -23.81 4.34 -7.90
CA ARG A 278 -24.83 3.35 -7.55
C ARG A 278 -24.24 2.27 -6.67
N PHE A 279 -24.86 2.06 -5.52
CA PHE A 279 -24.56 0.98 -4.60
C PHE A 279 -25.34 -0.27 -4.95
N THR A 280 -24.66 -1.38 -5.26
CA THR A 280 -25.27 -2.64 -5.61
C THR A 280 -25.39 -3.58 -4.41
N THR A 281 -26.29 -4.57 -4.50
CA THR A 281 -26.42 -5.62 -3.46
C THR A 281 -25.12 -6.44 -3.33
N ALA A 282 -24.40 -6.66 -4.43
CA ALA A 282 -23.12 -7.37 -4.41
C ALA A 282 -22.07 -6.58 -3.63
N ASP A 283 -22.01 -5.25 -3.80
CA ASP A 283 -21.14 -4.38 -3.02
C ASP A 283 -21.48 -4.48 -1.52
N ALA A 284 -22.77 -4.41 -1.18
CA ALA A 284 -23.24 -4.52 0.21
C ALA A 284 -22.76 -5.81 0.86
N VAL A 285 -22.97 -6.95 0.20
CA VAL A 285 -22.57 -8.27 0.71
C VAL A 285 -21.05 -8.34 0.88
N THR A 286 -20.29 -7.87 -0.12
CA THR A 286 -18.83 -7.83 -0.09
C THR A 286 -18.34 -7.01 1.11
N PHE A 287 -18.88 -5.81 1.31
CA PHE A 287 -18.51 -4.95 2.45
C PHE A 287 -18.88 -5.58 3.80
N VAL A 288 -20.07 -6.14 3.94
CA VAL A 288 -20.48 -6.82 5.19
C VAL A 288 -19.52 -7.97 5.51
N CYS A 289 -19.15 -8.79 4.53
CA CYS A 289 -18.20 -9.88 4.72
C CYS A 289 -16.81 -9.36 5.14
N ILE A 290 -16.28 -8.35 4.45
CA ILE A 290 -14.97 -7.76 4.74
C ILE A 290 -14.96 -7.12 6.14
N TRP A 291 -15.97 -6.31 6.47
CA TRP A 291 -16.04 -5.63 7.77
C TRP A 291 -16.27 -6.58 8.93
N THR A 292 -17.07 -7.62 8.75
CA THR A 292 -17.23 -8.67 9.76
C THR A 292 -15.91 -9.41 9.98
N GLY A 293 -15.20 -9.74 8.89
CA GLY A 293 -13.87 -10.33 8.97
C GLY A 293 -12.88 -9.42 9.70
N LEU A 294 -12.85 -8.13 9.37
CA LEU A 294 -11.96 -7.15 10.02
C LEU A 294 -12.27 -6.99 11.53
N ALA A 295 -13.55 -6.95 11.90
CA ALA A 295 -13.99 -6.89 13.30
C ALA A 295 -13.54 -8.14 14.08
N LEU A 296 -13.73 -9.33 13.52
CA LEU A 296 -13.30 -10.59 14.14
C LEU A 296 -11.78 -10.64 14.31
N TYR A 297 -11.02 -10.25 13.31
CA TYR A 297 -9.56 -10.22 13.36
C TYR A 297 -9.05 -9.23 14.42
N THR A 298 -9.60 -8.03 14.44
CA THR A 298 -9.23 -6.99 15.41
C THR A 298 -9.58 -7.40 16.83
N THR A 299 -10.74 -8.03 17.03
CA THR A 299 -11.16 -8.57 18.33
C THR A 299 -10.20 -9.66 18.82
N ASP A 300 -9.80 -10.58 17.95
CA ASP A 300 -8.83 -11.62 18.30
C ASP A 300 -7.48 -11.03 18.71
N MET A 301 -6.97 -10.06 17.97
CA MET A 301 -5.73 -9.34 18.31
C MET A 301 -5.83 -8.66 19.69
N TRP A 302 -6.95 -8.00 19.95
CA TRP A 302 -7.17 -7.32 21.23
C TRP A 302 -7.26 -8.31 22.41
N LEU A 303 -7.97 -9.44 22.24
CA LEU A 303 -8.05 -10.50 23.25
C LEU A 303 -6.68 -11.12 23.55
N GLN A 304 -5.87 -11.38 22.52
CA GLN A 304 -4.51 -11.88 22.70
C GLN A 304 -3.63 -10.87 23.46
N HIS A 305 -3.75 -9.60 23.12
CA HIS A 305 -3.03 -8.53 23.80
C HIS A 305 -3.39 -8.47 25.29
N ARG A 306 -4.70 -8.52 25.63
CA ARG A 306 -5.15 -8.55 27.03
C ARG A 306 -4.65 -9.76 27.82
N LYS A 307 -4.61 -10.95 27.21
CA LYS A 307 -4.07 -12.16 27.85
C LYS A 307 -2.59 -12.01 28.22
N LEU A 308 -1.79 -11.37 27.35
CA LEU A 308 -0.37 -11.12 27.63
C LEU A 308 -0.14 -10.13 28.78
N PHE A 309 -1.03 -9.16 29.00
CA PHE A 309 -0.94 -8.24 30.14
C PHE A 309 -1.42 -8.85 31.43
N ALA A 310 -2.38 -9.77 31.38
CA ALA A 310 -2.89 -10.46 32.58
C ALA A 310 -1.90 -11.49 33.14
N LEU A 311 -0.88 -11.88 32.38
CA LEU A 311 0.16 -12.84 32.78
C LEU A 311 1.50 -12.16 33.25
N LYS A 312 1.54 -10.83 33.23
CA LYS A 312 2.62 -10.01 33.83
C LYS A 312 2.20 -9.40 35.14
#